data_019d150a95c83b29cf5d98e13aefc63c
#
_entry.id   019d150a95c83b29cf5d98e13aefc63c
#
_cell.length_a   1.000
_cell.length_b   1.000
_cell.length_c   1.000
_cell.angle_alpha   90.00
_cell.angle_beta   90.00
_cell.angle_gamma   90.00
#
_symmetry.space_group_name_H-M   'P 1'
#
loop_
_entity.id
_entity.type
_entity.pdbx_description
1 polymer ?
#
loop_
_entity_poly.entity_id
_entity_poly.type
_entity_poly.pdbx_seq_one_letter_code
_entity_poly.pdbx_strand_id
1 'polypeptide(L)'
;MPDGPLTKISLGLEYATICACRISVMDSQLLDSVLLQTDFPELKLHASGKVRDVYLLDQERLLFVATDRISAFDYVLATGIPHKGCVLTQISLFWFDFLRDLVPNHLIVADVHQYPAALQKYAGQIQGRSMIVTRADMFPIECVVRGYLSGSAWKEYKATGRVCGIELPRNLQESDRLPEPIFTPSTKATTGHDENIPFAEMARLVGSDLSRELRDISLAVYSKASEYARQKGIIIADTKFEFGRTAQGITLADEVLTPDSSRFWPADKYKPGRAQDSFDKQYVRDYLEEIRWDKKPPAPALPAEVASRTSAKYVEAYHLLTGRDLDV
;
A
#
# COMPACT_ATOMS: atom_id res chain seq x y z
N MET A 1 55.40 -41.68 -8.93
CA MET A 1 55.07 -40.27 -8.67
C MET A 1 53.66 -40.06 -9.14
N PRO A 2 52.65 -40.00 -8.29
CA PRO A 2 51.35 -39.48 -8.70
C PRO A 2 51.09 -38.14 -8.02
N ASP A 3 50.77 -37.13 -8.84
CA ASP A 3 50.32 -35.84 -8.42
C ASP A 3 48.86 -35.92 -7.94
N GLY A 4 48.61 -35.46 -6.71
CA GLY A 4 47.30 -35.45 -6.10
C GLY A 4 46.49 -34.17 -6.45
N PRO A 5 45.15 -34.24 -6.45
CA PRO A 5 44.30 -33.09 -6.72
C PRO A 5 43.90 -32.38 -5.40
N LEU A 6 44.62 -31.33 -5.05
CA LEU A 6 44.28 -30.45 -3.93
C LEU A 6 44.38 -28.99 -4.36
N THR A 7 43.38 -28.43 -5.05
CA THR A 7 43.29 -26.95 -5.19
C THR A 7 41.95 -26.43 -5.72
N LYS A 8 40.83 -27.18 -5.67
CA LYS A 8 39.54 -26.67 -6.15
C LYS A 8 38.45 -26.43 -5.08
N ILE A 9 38.71 -26.76 -3.81
CA ILE A 9 37.68 -26.63 -2.75
C ILE A 9 37.83 -25.31 -1.98
N SER A 10 38.99 -24.65 -1.99
CA SER A 10 39.23 -23.42 -1.24
C SER A 10 38.60 -22.17 -1.90
N LEU A 11 38.55 -22.08 -3.23
CA LEU A 11 38.03 -20.90 -3.94
C LEU A 11 36.50 -20.77 -3.86
N GLY A 12 35.77 -21.86 -3.71
CA GLY A 12 34.30 -21.84 -3.63
C GLY A 12 33.76 -21.31 -2.30
N LEU A 13 34.46 -21.57 -1.20
CA LEU A 13 34.04 -21.08 0.14
C LEU A 13 34.38 -19.59 0.32
N GLU A 14 35.48 -19.10 -0.21
CA GLU A 14 35.84 -17.67 -0.13
C GLU A 14 34.86 -16.81 -0.97
N TYR A 15 34.48 -17.24 -2.18
CA TYR A 15 33.51 -16.53 -3.00
C TYR A 15 32.10 -16.52 -2.35
N ALA A 16 31.66 -17.61 -1.75
CA ALA A 16 30.39 -17.65 -1.04
C ALA A 16 30.40 -16.75 0.21
N THR A 17 31.49 -16.71 0.95
CA THR A 17 31.65 -15.87 2.14
C THR A 17 31.76 -14.38 1.78
N ILE A 18 32.47 -14.03 0.70
CA ILE A 18 32.58 -12.65 0.21
C ILE A 18 31.23 -12.17 -0.36
N CYS A 19 30.50 -13.03 -1.05
CA CYS A 19 29.16 -12.69 -1.57
C CYS A 19 28.15 -12.50 -0.43
N ALA A 20 28.13 -13.39 0.56
CA ALA A 20 27.28 -13.27 1.75
C ALA A 20 27.62 -12.03 2.59
N CYS A 21 28.92 -11.69 2.73
CA CYS A 21 29.37 -10.51 3.46
C CYS A 21 29.01 -9.22 2.69
N ARG A 22 29.11 -9.19 1.36
CA ARG A 22 28.68 -8.04 0.54
C ARG A 22 27.17 -7.84 0.56
N ILE A 23 26.37 -8.90 0.52
CA ILE A 23 24.91 -8.85 0.65
C ILE A 23 24.54 -8.31 2.04
N SER A 24 25.17 -8.82 3.10
CA SER A 24 24.92 -8.36 4.48
C SER A 24 25.30 -6.88 4.71
N VAL A 25 26.37 -6.39 4.08
CA VAL A 25 26.80 -4.97 4.18
C VAL A 25 25.86 -4.07 3.37
N MET A 26 25.43 -4.48 2.18
CA MET A 26 24.44 -3.74 1.39
C MET A 26 23.06 -3.69 2.10
N ASP A 27 22.63 -4.79 2.73
CA ASP A 27 21.38 -4.83 3.50
C ASP A 27 21.44 -3.91 4.73
N SER A 28 22.58 -3.80 5.42
CA SER A 28 22.72 -2.87 6.56
C SER A 28 22.71 -1.40 6.12
N GLN A 29 23.37 -1.04 5.04
CA GLN A 29 23.37 0.32 4.51
C GLN A 29 21.99 0.75 4.00
N LEU A 30 21.23 -0.18 3.40
CA LEU A 30 19.83 0.06 3.00
C LEU A 30 18.92 0.33 4.21
N LEU A 31 19.14 -0.36 5.31
CA LEU A 31 18.36 -0.15 6.55
C LEU A 31 18.73 1.18 7.24
N ASP A 32 19.95 1.69 7.09
CA ASP A 32 20.37 2.98 7.64
C ASP A 32 19.70 4.18 6.94
N SER A 33 19.16 4.00 5.74
CA SER A 33 18.44 5.05 4.97
C SER A 33 16.93 5.12 5.24
N VAL A 34 16.41 4.29 6.15
CA VAL A 34 14.97 4.17 6.41
C VAL A 34 14.43 5.38 7.18
N LEU A 35 13.40 6.02 6.66
CA LEU A 35 12.71 7.12 7.33
C LEU A 35 11.53 6.58 8.15
N LEU A 36 11.70 6.49 9.47
CA LEU A 36 10.64 6.05 10.38
C LEU A 36 9.80 7.20 10.94
N GLN A 37 10.40 8.37 11.08
CA GLN A 37 9.76 9.54 11.67
C GLN A 37 10.27 10.79 10.98
N THR A 38 9.37 11.74 10.74
CA THR A 38 9.74 13.08 10.29
C THR A 38 9.78 14.04 11.47
N ASP A 39 10.69 15.02 11.41
CA ASP A 39 10.76 16.11 12.38
C ASP A 39 10.95 17.43 11.63
N PHE A 40 9.87 18.20 11.51
CA PHE A 40 9.85 19.52 10.89
C PHE A 40 9.31 20.53 11.89
N PRO A 41 10.15 21.05 12.79
CA PRO A 41 9.71 21.84 13.94
C PRO A 41 8.99 23.14 13.57
N GLU A 42 9.21 23.68 12.37
CA GLU A 42 8.51 24.88 11.90
C GLU A 42 7.12 24.59 11.27
N LEU A 43 6.79 23.32 11.06
CA LEU A 43 5.50 22.90 10.51
C LEU A 43 4.62 22.34 11.62
N LYS A 44 3.33 22.64 11.54
CA LYS A 44 2.37 22.04 12.45
C LYS A 44 2.03 20.63 11.97
N LEU A 45 2.42 19.61 12.75
CA LEU A 45 1.97 18.25 12.53
C LEU A 45 0.45 18.21 12.67
N HIS A 46 -0.23 17.78 11.61
CA HIS A 46 -1.68 17.61 11.56
C HIS A 46 -2.11 16.22 12.01
N ALA A 47 -1.41 15.20 11.51
CA ALA A 47 -1.66 13.80 11.87
C ALA A 47 -0.39 12.96 11.64
N SER A 48 -0.20 11.95 12.48
CA SER A 48 0.80 10.90 12.26
C SER A 48 0.07 9.55 12.21
N GLY A 49 0.03 8.98 11.01
CA GLY A 49 -0.62 7.70 10.75
C GLY A 49 0.33 6.51 10.87
N LYS A 50 -0.17 5.31 10.59
CA LYS A 50 0.62 4.07 10.63
C LYS A 50 1.82 4.09 9.66
N VAL A 51 1.72 4.83 8.54
CA VAL A 51 2.74 4.84 7.47
C VAL A 51 3.04 6.25 6.92
N ARG A 52 2.38 7.29 7.38
CA ARG A 52 2.47 8.64 6.83
C ARG A 52 2.38 9.70 7.92
N ASP A 53 3.17 10.77 7.75
CA ASP A 53 3.05 11.98 8.54
C ASP A 53 2.46 13.09 7.66
N VAL A 54 1.52 13.85 8.22
CA VAL A 54 0.77 14.90 7.53
C VAL A 54 0.98 16.22 8.25
N TYR A 55 1.43 17.23 7.54
CA TYR A 55 1.67 18.57 8.07
C TYR A 55 0.74 19.60 7.45
N LEU A 56 0.30 20.58 8.24
CA LEU A 56 -0.40 21.77 7.76
C LEU A 56 0.62 22.72 7.13
N LEU A 57 0.42 23.07 5.86
CA LEU A 57 1.14 24.18 5.23
C LEU A 57 0.37 25.48 5.44
N ASP A 58 -0.95 25.42 5.26
CA ASP A 58 -1.91 26.50 5.53
C ASP A 58 -3.33 25.92 5.74
N GLN A 59 -4.35 26.76 5.61
CA GLN A 59 -5.74 26.33 5.79
C GLN A 59 -6.24 25.39 4.68
N GLU A 60 -5.65 25.48 3.47
CA GLU A 60 -6.11 24.79 2.26
C GLU A 60 -5.17 23.68 1.80
N ARG A 61 -3.93 23.65 2.29
CA ARG A 61 -2.89 22.73 1.81
C ARG A 61 -2.25 21.93 2.92
N LEU A 62 -1.98 20.67 2.59
CA LEU A 62 -1.25 19.74 3.44
C LEU A 62 0.02 19.26 2.73
N LEU A 63 1.06 18.98 3.52
CA LEU A 63 2.22 18.20 3.08
C LEU A 63 2.05 16.77 3.60
N PHE A 64 1.98 15.82 2.70
CA PHE A 64 1.99 14.39 2.98
C PHE A 64 3.42 13.87 2.84
N VAL A 65 3.91 13.16 3.85
CA VAL A 65 5.21 12.48 3.80
C VAL A 65 5.01 11.00 4.12
N ALA A 66 5.16 10.16 3.12
CA ALA A 66 5.15 8.72 3.31
C ALA A 66 6.47 8.27 3.95
N THR A 67 6.37 7.61 5.08
CA THR A 67 7.50 7.03 5.79
C THR A 67 7.73 5.58 5.38
N ASP A 68 8.83 5.01 5.81
CA ASP A 68 9.14 3.61 5.56
C ASP A 68 8.58 2.68 6.66
N ARG A 69 7.75 3.23 7.57
CA ARG A 69 7.01 2.41 8.54
C ARG A 69 6.15 1.38 7.84
N ILE A 70 6.08 0.19 8.40
CA ILE A 70 5.15 -0.86 7.99
C ILE A 70 4.28 -1.27 9.18
N SER A 71 3.02 -1.52 8.91
CA SER A 71 2.09 -2.04 9.91
C SER A 71 1.55 -3.41 9.48
N ALA A 72 1.43 -4.31 10.43
CA ALA A 72 0.76 -5.59 10.25
C ALA A 72 -0.12 -5.86 11.47
N PHE A 73 -1.32 -6.45 11.25
CA PHE A 73 -2.29 -6.72 12.31
C PHE A 73 -2.58 -5.49 13.18
N ASP A 74 -2.66 -4.30 12.55
CA ASP A 74 -2.89 -2.97 13.16
C ASP A 74 -1.74 -2.37 13.99
N TYR A 75 -0.63 -3.07 14.13
CA TYR A 75 0.55 -2.57 14.84
C TYR A 75 1.64 -2.10 13.88
N VAL A 76 2.23 -0.94 14.16
CA VAL A 76 3.43 -0.46 13.48
C VAL A 76 4.62 -1.25 14.00
N LEU A 77 5.41 -1.82 13.08
CA LEU A 77 6.60 -2.58 13.44
C LEU A 77 7.78 -1.65 13.69
N ALA A 78 8.72 -2.08 14.55
CA ALA A 78 9.91 -1.30 14.86
C ALA A 78 10.87 -1.17 13.67
N THR A 79 10.89 -2.16 12.78
CA THR A 79 11.71 -2.16 11.55
C THR A 79 10.94 -1.57 10.39
N GLY A 80 11.51 -0.56 9.73
CA GLY A 80 10.95 -0.02 8.49
C GLY A 80 11.38 -0.83 7.26
N ILE A 81 10.70 -0.57 6.16
CA ILE A 81 10.99 -1.20 4.87
C ILE A 81 11.65 -0.17 3.96
N PRO A 82 12.92 -0.36 3.55
CA PRO A 82 13.62 0.57 2.68
C PRO A 82 12.81 0.96 1.44
N HIS A 83 12.83 2.23 1.07
CA HIS A 83 12.15 2.78 -0.11
C HIS A 83 10.61 2.70 -0.12
N LYS A 84 10.00 2.12 0.92
CA LYS A 84 8.54 1.94 0.96
C LYS A 84 7.78 3.25 0.77
N GLY A 85 8.18 4.31 1.47
CA GLY A 85 7.56 5.64 1.34
C GLY A 85 7.62 6.19 -0.08
N CYS A 86 8.76 6.03 -0.77
CA CYS A 86 8.94 6.42 -2.17
C CYS A 86 8.01 5.62 -3.09
N VAL A 87 7.96 4.31 -2.93
CA VAL A 87 7.08 3.44 -3.74
C VAL A 87 5.62 3.83 -3.58
N LEU A 88 5.13 4.01 -2.35
CA LEU A 88 3.73 4.38 -2.11
C LEU A 88 3.37 5.72 -2.75
N THR A 89 4.25 6.71 -2.61
CA THR A 89 4.03 8.03 -3.19
C THR A 89 4.04 7.96 -4.71
N GLN A 90 5.07 7.36 -5.32
CA GLN A 90 5.23 7.38 -6.78
C GLN A 90 4.19 6.49 -7.50
N ILE A 91 3.71 5.39 -6.89
CA ILE A 91 2.55 4.63 -7.38
C ILE A 91 1.29 5.50 -7.33
N SER A 92 1.05 6.22 -6.22
CA SER A 92 -0.12 7.10 -6.11
C SER A 92 -0.08 8.22 -7.17
N LEU A 93 1.08 8.84 -7.39
CA LEU A 93 1.26 9.86 -8.44
C LEU A 93 0.96 9.32 -9.84
N PHE A 94 1.44 8.11 -10.14
CA PHE A 94 1.13 7.44 -11.40
C PHE A 94 -0.39 7.25 -11.57
N TRP A 95 -1.09 6.78 -10.56
CA TRP A 95 -2.52 6.56 -10.63
C TRP A 95 -3.32 7.85 -10.66
N PHE A 96 -2.91 8.90 -9.96
CA PHE A 96 -3.55 10.21 -10.04
C PHE A 96 -3.54 10.78 -11.46
N ASP A 97 -2.42 10.63 -12.17
CA ASP A 97 -2.33 11.04 -13.58
C ASP A 97 -3.16 10.13 -14.50
N PHE A 98 -3.10 8.80 -14.31
CA PHE A 98 -3.79 7.82 -15.14
C PHE A 98 -5.32 7.88 -15.02
N LEU A 99 -5.83 8.29 -13.86
CA LEU A 99 -7.26 8.30 -13.52
C LEU A 99 -7.90 9.70 -13.59
N ARG A 100 -7.14 10.73 -13.95
CA ARG A 100 -7.56 12.14 -13.92
C ARG A 100 -8.81 12.47 -14.76
N ASP A 101 -9.13 11.64 -15.75
CA ASP A 101 -10.32 11.77 -16.59
C ASP A 101 -11.59 11.16 -15.97
N LEU A 102 -11.45 10.34 -14.91
CA LEU A 102 -12.58 9.73 -14.20
C LEU A 102 -12.99 10.50 -12.94
N VAL A 103 -12.00 11.03 -12.22
CA VAL A 103 -12.25 11.71 -10.94
C VAL A 103 -11.13 12.71 -10.66
N PRO A 104 -11.44 13.93 -10.17
CA PRO A 104 -10.44 14.84 -9.65
C PRO A 104 -9.68 14.20 -8.48
N ASN A 105 -8.43 14.60 -8.30
CA ASN A 105 -7.65 14.18 -7.14
C ASN A 105 -7.06 15.39 -6.39
N HIS A 106 -6.58 15.15 -5.20
CA HIS A 106 -6.13 16.22 -4.30
C HIS A 106 -4.70 16.69 -4.55
N LEU A 107 -3.95 16.09 -5.48
CA LEU A 107 -2.56 16.42 -5.74
C LEU A 107 -2.42 17.85 -6.27
N ILE A 108 -1.52 18.63 -5.68
CA ILE A 108 -1.10 19.94 -6.19
C ILE A 108 0.27 19.78 -6.87
N VAL A 109 1.25 19.26 -6.14
CA VAL A 109 2.62 19.09 -6.63
C VAL A 109 3.37 18.05 -5.81
N ALA A 110 4.29 17.31 -6.44
CA ALA A 110 5.15 16.32 -5.79
C ALA A 110 6.65 16.55 -6.07
N ASP A 111 6.99 17.44 -6.98
CA ASP A 111 8.37 17.85 -7.23
C ASP A 111 8.84 18.79 -6.12
N VAL A 112 9.81 18.34 -5.32
CA VAL A 112 10.34 19.10 -4.18
C VAL A 112 10.96 20.45 -4.58
N HIS A 113 11.44 20.57 -5.82
CA HIS A 113 12.00 21.83 -6.33
C HIS A 113 10.94 22.92 -6.50
N GLN A 114 9.67 22.52 -6.61
CA GLN A 114 8.51 23.43 -6.69
C GLN A 114 7.87 23.72 -5.33
N TYR A 115 8.40 23.12 -4.25
CA TYR A 115 7.87 23.32 -2.91
C TYR A 115 8.25 24.71 -2.37
N PRO A 116 7.47 25.27 -1.42
CA PRO A 116 7.82 26.49 -0.73
C PRO A 116 9.24 26.48 -0.17
N ALA A 117 9.91 27.63 -0.18
CA ALA A 117 11.31 27.75 0.24
C ALA A 117 11.58 27.20 1.66
N ALA A 118 10.59 27.30 2.56
CA ALA A 118 10.68 26.76 3.92
C ALA A 118 10.85 25.22 3.95
N LEU A 119 10.45 24.51 2.90
CA LEU A 119 10.57 23.05 2.79
C LEU A 119 11.88 22.61 2.12
N GLN A 120 12.59 23.49 1.42
CA GLN A 120 13.79 23.11 0.66
C GLN A 120 14.91 22.52 1.53
N LYS A 121 15.02 22.96 2.78
CA LYS A 121 16.00 22.41 3.73
C LYS A 121 15.73 20.94 4.12
N TYR A 122 14.53 20.46 3.87
CA TYR A 122 14.12 19.07 4.12
C TYR A 122 14.13 18.22 2.85
N ALA A 123 14.53 18.78 1.70
CA ALA A 123 14.46 18.11 0.40
C ALA A 123 15.03 16.69 0.43
N GLY A 124 16.19 16.47 1.07
CA GLY A 124 16.83 15.15 1.19
C GLY A 124 16.02 14.12 1.97
N GLN A 125 15.06 14.55 2.82
CA GLN A 125 14.18 13.62 3.54
C GLN A 125 12.86 13.38 2.82
N ILE A 126 12.37 14.35 2.04
CA ILE A 126 11.01 14.32 1.49
C ILE A 126 10.97 14.06 -0.02
N GLN A 127 12.12 14.08 -0.71
CA GLN A 127 12.20 13.77 -2.13
C GLN A 127 11.65 12.38 -2.44
N GLY A 128 10.89 12.25 -3.52
CA GLY A 128 10.31 11.00 -4.00
C GLY A 128 9.23 10.38 -3.10
N ARG A 129 9.06 10.87 -1.84
CA ARG A 129 8.15 10.30 -0.83
C ARG A 129 7.12 11.28 -0.28
N SER A 130 7.00 12.45 -0.86
CA SER A 130 6.08 13.48 -0.39
C SER A 130 5.25 14.07 -1.51
N MET A 131 4.15 14.68 -1.14
CA MET A 131 3.30 15.46 -2.02
C MET A 131 2.62 16.60 -1.25
N ILE A 132 2.48 17.77 -1.90
CA ILE A 132 1.59 18.83 -1.43
C ILE A 132 0.22 18.59 -2.05
N VAL A 133 -0.80 18.58 -1.22
CA VAL A 133 -2.16 18.26 -1.61
C VAL A 133 -3.15 19.30 -1.13
N THR A 134 -4.27 19.44 -1.85
CA THR A 134 -5.44 20.20 -1.38
C THR A 134 -6.04 19.51 -0.16
N ARG A 135 -6.29 20.26 0.89
CA ARG A 135 -7.02 19.78 2.05
C ARG A 135 -8.49 19.56 1.65
N ALA A 136 -8.94 18.32 1.72
CA ALA A 136 -10.32 17.93 1.44
C ALA A 136 -11.10 17.70 2.74
N ASP A 137 -12.40 17.96 2.71
CA ASP A 137 -13.33 17.52 3.76
C ASP A 137 -13.60 16.03 3.53
N MET A 138 -12.89 15.18 4.28
CA MET A 138 -12.91 13.74 4.08
C MET A 138 -14.25 13.12 4.47
N PHE A 139 -14.77 12.24 3.61
CA PHE A 139 -15.94 11.45 3.96
C PHE A 139 -15.57 10.35 4.98
N PRO A 140 -16.43 10.06 5.98
CA PRO A 140 -16.14 9.07 7.03
C PRO A 140 -16.36 7.63 6.56
N ILE A 141 -16.07 7.35 5.30
CA ILE A 141 -16.28 6.06 4.64
C ILE A 141 -15.01 5.67 3.90
N GLU A 142 -14.62 4.43 4.03
CA GLU A 142 -13.66 3.78 3.15
C GLU A 142 -14.39 3.07 2.02
N CYS A 143 -14.06 3.41 0.80
CA CYS A 143 -14.67 2.87 -0.40
C CYS A 143 -13.88 1.66 -0.90
N VAL A 144 -14.27 0.46 -0.48
CA VAL A 144 -13.58 -0.78 -0.85
C VAL A 144 -14.23 -1.42 -2.07
N VAL A 145 -13.43 -1.73 -3.09
CA VAL A 145 -13.87 -2.48 -4.26
C VAL A 145 -13.12 -3.80 -4.33
N ARG A 146 -13.84 -4.88 -4.60
CA ARG A 146 -13.28 -6.23 -4.68
C ARG A 146 -13.62 -6.88 -6.01
N GLY A 147 -12.59 -7.31 -6.74
CA GLY A 147 -12.74 -8.13 -7.94
C GLY A 147 -12.48 -9.61 -7.68
N TYR A 148 -11.95 -9.92 -6.50
CA TYR A 148 -11.61 -11.28 -6.07
C TYR A 148 -12.03 -11.49 -4.61
N LEU A 149 -12.33 -12.73 -4.27
CA LEU A 149 -12.82 -13.12 -2.95
C LEU A 149 -11.67 -13.44 -2.01
N SER A 150 -11.17 -12.44 -1.27
CA SER A 150 -10.03 -12.63 -0.35
C SER A 150 -10.17 -11.85 0.95
N GLY A 151 -9.29 -12.12 1.92
CA GLY A 151 -9.21 -11.40 3.19
C GLY A 151 -10.51 -11.47 4.01
N SER A 152 -10.99 -10.30 4.47
CA SER A 152 -12.24 -10.22 5.26
C SER A 152 -13.46 -10.69 4.48
N ALA A 153 -13.52 -10.40 3.17
CA ALA A 153 -14.63 -10.85 2.32
C ALA A 153 -14.69 -12.38 2.19
N TRP A 154 -13.55 -13.05 2.07
CA TRP A 154 -13.52 -14.52 2.09
C TRP A 154 -14.02 -15.09 3.41
N LYS A 155 -13.60 -14.51 4.54
CA LYS A 155 -14.08 -14.94 5.87
C LYS A 155 -15.59 -14.78 6.01
N GLU A 156 -16.14 -13.63 5.60
CA GLU A 156 -17.56 -13.34 5.65
C GLU A 156 -18.37 -14.28 4.73
N TYR A 157 -17.93 -14.43 3.47
CA TYR A 157 -18.57 -15.34 2.51
C TYR A 157 -18.58 -16.77 3.00
N LYS A 158 -17.47 -17.27 3.53
CA LYS A 158 -17.39 -18.64 4.07
C LYS A 158 -18.38 -18.89 5.21
N ALA A 159 -18.68 -17.86 5.99
CA ALA A 159 -19.61 -17.95 7.10
C ALA A 159 -21.07 -17.78 6.68
N THR A 160 -21.36 -16.94 5.68
CA THR A 160 -22.73 -16.47 5.41
C THR A 160 -23.18 -16.65 3.95
N GLY A 161 -22.28 -16.92 3.02
CA GLY A 161 -22.55 -16.89 1.57
C GLY A 161 -22.70 -15.48 1.00
N ARG A 162 -22.42 -14.44 1.80
CA ARG A 162 -22.60 -13.01 1.46
C ARG A 162 -21.34 -12.22 1.80
N VAL A 163 -21.24 -11.01 1.21
CA VAL A 163 -20.24 -10.00 1.57
C VAL A 163 -20.93 -8.64 1.63
N CYS A 164 -20.88 -7.96 2.77
CA CYS A 164 -21.58 -6.69 3.01
C CYS A 164 -23.07 -6.72 2.60
N GLY A 165 -23.74 -7.84 2.84
CA GLY A 165 -25.13 -8.08 2.47
C GLY A 165 -25.35 -8.45 0.99
N ILE A 166 -24.33 -8.43 0.14
CA ILE A 166 -24.39 -8.85 -1.27
C ILE A 166 -24.33 -10.38 -1.32
N GLU A 167 -25.35 -10.99 -1.92
CA GLU A 167 -25.39 -12.43 -2.15
C GLU A 167 -24.46 -12.80 -3.31
N LEU A 168 -23.54 -13.73 -3.08
CA LEU A 168 -22.57 -14.18 -4.09
C LEU A 168 -22.93 -15.61 -4.57
N PRO A 169 -22.44 -16.00 -5.76
CA PRO A 169 -22.61 -17.37 -6.26
C PRO A 169 -22.14 -18.40 -5.24
N ARG A 170 -22.79 -19.56 -5.22
CA ARG A 170 -22.41 -20.68 -4.36
C ARG A 170 -21.12 -21.33 -4.82
N ASN A 171 -20.40 -21.94 -3.90
CA ASN A 171 -19.17 -22.73 -4.15
C ASN A 171 -17.96 -21.90 -4.63
N LEU A 172 -17.95 -20.59 -4.41
CA LEU A 172 -16.73 -19.81 -4.59
C LEU A 172 -15.67 -20.25 -3.59
N GLN A 173 -14.42 -20.25 -4.04
CA GLN A 173 -13.24 -20.59 -3.26
C GLN A 173 -12.45 -19.34 -2.90
N GLU A 174 -11.47 -19.48 -2.01
CA GLU A 174 -10.56 -18.39 -1.68
C GLU A 174 -9.82 -17.90 -2.93
N SER A 175 -9.75 -16.60 -3.08
CA SER A 175 -9.12 -15.94 -4.23
C SER A 175 -9.83 -16.13 -5.58
N ASP A 176 -11.04 -16.70 -5.61
CA ASP A 176 -11.81 -16.74 -6.86
C ASP A 176 -12.09 -15.33 -7.37
N ARG A 177 -12.01 -15.19 -8.69
CA ARG A 177 -12.45 -13.98 -9.36
C ARG A 177 -13.97 -13.88 -9.29
N LEU A 178 -14.48 -12.74 -8.86
CA LEU A 178 -15.91 -12.46 -8.85
C LEU A 178 -16.43 -12.26 -10.29
N PRO A 179 -17.69 -12.60 -10.58
CA PRO A 179 -18.30 -12.36 -11.89
C PRO A 179 -18.22 -10.89 -12.32
N GLU A 180 -18.42 -9.98 -11.36
CA GLU A 180 -18.24 -8.54 -11.48
C GLU A 180 -17.63 -7.99 -10.19
N PRO A 181 -16.89 -6.87 -10.25
CA PRO A 181 -16.40 -6.22 -9.05
C PRO A 181 -17.56 -5.77 -8.16
N ILE A 182 -17.42 -5.96 -6.85
CA ILE A 182 -18.40 -5.55 -5.86
C ILE A 182 -17.88 -4.38 -5.02
N PHE A 183 -18.78 -3.47 -4.66
CA PHE A 183 -18.50 -2.37 -3.75
C PHE A 183 -18.91 -2.77 -2.32
N THR A 184 -17.94 -2.75 -1.41
CA THR A 184 -18.09 -3.22 -0.02
C THR A 184 -17.56 -2.14 0.92
N PRO A 185 -18.34 -1.09 1.19
CA PRO A 185 -17.89 0.04 2.01
C PRO A 185 -17.55 -0.39 3.43
N SER A 186 -16.70 0.40 4.08
CA SER A 186 -16.38 0.24 5.50
C SER A 186 -16.44 1.58 6.20
N THR A 187 -16.74 1.58 7.48
CA THR A 187 -16.64 2.79 8.30
C THR A 187 -15.18 3.12 8.52
N LYS A 188 -14.85 4.40 8.60
CA LYS A 188 -13.53 4.86 9.06
C LYS A 188 -13.61 5.01 10.58
N ALA A 189 -13.14 3.99 11.29
CA ALA A 189 -13.20 3.97 12.73
C ALA A 189 -12.29 5.06 13.33
N THR A 190 -12.82 5.84 14.27
CA THR A 190 -12.01 6.76 15.09
C THR A 190 -11.29 6.00 16.22
N THR A 191 -11.84 4.85 16.63
CA THR A 191 -11.28 3.93 17.62
C THR A 191 -11.65 2.50 17.25
N GLY A 192 -10.70 1.55 17.33
CA GLY A 192 -10.93 0.16 16.97
C GLY A 192 -10.54 -0.17 15.52
N HIS A 193 -11.31 -1.04 14.89
CA HIS A 193 -11.07 -1.51 13.51
C HIS A 193 -12.15 -0.97 12.58
N ASP A 194 -11.77 -0.75 11.31
CA ASP A 194 -12.71 -0.45 10.25
C ASP A 194 -13.64 -1.65 10.03
N GLU A 195 -14.95 -1.41 10.03
CA GLU A 195 -15.96 -2.45 9.91
C GLU A 195 -16.64 -2.37 8.55
N ASN A 196 -16.67 -3.50 7.85
CA ASN A 196 -17.45 -3.63 6.63
C ASN A 196 -18.93 -3.37 6.94
N ILE A 197 -19.58 -2.51 6.17
CA ILE A 197 -21.00 -2.18 6.33
C ILE A 197 -21.77 -2.44 5.03
N PRO A 198 -23.06 -2.81 5.10
CA PRO A 198 -23.92 -2.85 3.92
C PRO A 198 -24.09 -1.46 3.29
N PHE A 199 -24.30 -1.43 1.98
CA PHE A 199 -24.54 -0.16 1.25
C PHE A 199 -25.68 0.67 1.84
N ALA A 200 -26.75 0.03 2.32
CA ALA A 200 -27.86 0.71 2.99
C ALA A 200 -27.45 1.43 4.28
N GLU A 201 -26.46 0.91 5.00
CA GLU A 201 -25.88 1.56 6.19
C GLU A 201 -25.05 2.77 5.79
N MET A 202 -24.19 2.64 4.76
CA MET A 202 -23.46 3.78 4.21
C MET A 202 -24.42 4.90 3.78
N ALA A 203 -25.55 4.55 3.11
CA ALA A 203 -26.55 5.52 2.69
C ALA A 203 -27.22 6.25 3.85
N ARG A 204 -27.35 5.61 5.01
CA ARG A 204 -27.83 6.27 6.24
C ARG A 204 -26.80 7.24 6.82
N LEU A 205 -25.50 6.92 6.72
CA LEU A 205 -24.43 7.73 7.28
C LEU A 205 -24.14 8.99 6.44
N VAL A 206 -24.05 8.85 5.12
CA VAL A 206 -23.57 9.95 4.25
C VAL A 206 -24.61 10.41 3.22
N GLY A 207 -25.80 9.82 3.21
CA GLY A 207 -26.88 10.13 2.26
C GLY A 207 -26.84 9.24 1.00
N SER A 208 -28.03 8.98 0.44
CA SER A 208 -28.18 8.03 -0.66
C SER A 208 -27.52 8.48 -1.97
N ASP A 209 -27.56 9.80 -2.27
CA ASP A 209 -26.98 10.33 -3.51
C ASP A 209 -25.47 10.24 -3.49
N LEU A 210 -24.83 10.72 -2.43
CA LEU A 210 -23.38 10.62 -2.25
C LEU A 210 -22.92 9.16 -2.24
N SER A 211 -23.67 8.27 -1.59
CA SER A 211 -23.31 6.84 -1.55
C SER A 211 -23.32 6.20 -2.94
N ARG A 212 -24.28 6.54 -3.79
CA ARG A 212 -24.32 6.06 -5.17
C ARG A 212 -23.15 6.61 -5.99
N GLU A 213 -22.88 7.91 -5.85
CA GLU A 213 -21.79 8.55 -6.59
C GLU A 213 -20.42 7.98 -6.18
N LEU A 214 -20.15 7.80 -4.89
CA LEU A 214 -18.92 7.17 -4.39
C LEU A 214 -18.76 5.73 -4.87
N ARG A 215 -19.85 4.94 -4.85
CA ARG A 215 -19.83 3.57 -5.39
C ARG A 215 -19.48 3.55 -6.87
N ASP A 216 -20.16 4.37 -7.66
CA ASP A 216 -20.05 4.34 -9.12
C ASP A 216 -18.65 4.82 -9.56
N ILE A 217 -18.12 5.87 -8.92
CA ILE A 217 -16.74 6.33 -9.13
C ILE A 217 -15.74 5.24 -8.72
N SER A 218 -15.92 4.63 -7.55
CA SER A 218 -14.99 3.59 -7.06
C SER A 218 -14.93 2.38 -7.99
N LEU A 219 -16.08 1.92 -8.50
CA LEU A 219 -16.16 0.82 -9.45
C LEU A 219 -15.51 1.18 -10.79
N ALA A 220 -15.72 2.40 -11.30
CA ALA A 220 -15.12 2.88 -12.53
C ALA A 220 -13.59 2.98 -12.43
N VAL A 221 -13.09 3.58 -11.35
CA VAL A 221 -11.66 3.69 -11.03
C VAL A 221 -11.02 2.30 -10.91
N TYR A 222 -11.63 1.41 -10.13
CA TYR A 222 -11.13 0.04 -9.98
C TYR A 222 -11.09 -0.71 -11.32
N SER A 223 -12.15 -0.64 -12.11
CA SER A 223 -12.23 -1.35 -13.39
C SER A 223 -11.15 -0.92 -14.37
N LYS A 224 -10.95 0.41 -14.54
CA LYS A 224 -9.91 0.97 -15.41
C LYS A 224 -8.51 0.58 -14.91
N ALA A 225 -8.26 0.69 -13.60
CA ALA A 225 -6.96 0.39 -13.01
C ALA A 225 -6.64 -1.11 -13.06
N SER A 226 -7.61 -1.98 -12.73
CA SER A 226 -7.40 -3.43 -12.71
C SER A 226 -7.16 -4.01 -14.11
N GLU A 227 -7.80 -3.44 -15.14
CA GLU A 227 -7.54 -3.81 -16.52
C GLU A 227 -6.10 -3.47 -16.93
N TYR A 228 -5.66 -2.24 -16.65
CA TYR A 228 -4.29 -1.82 -16.91
C TYR A 228 -3.26 -2.66 -16.14
N ALA A 229 -3.45 -2.84 -14.83
CA ALA A 229 -2.52 -3.59 -13.99
C ALA A 229 -2.37 -5.05 -14.47
N ARG A 230 -3.46 -5.67 -14.92
CA ARG A 230 -3.43 -7.04 -15.46
C ARG A 230 -2.58 -7.15 -16.72
N GLN A 231 -2.60 -6.14 -17.61
CA GLN A 231 -1.72 -6.09 -18.78
C GLN A 231 -0.23 -5.94 -18.38
N LYS A 232 0.02 -5.44 -17.17
CA LYS A 232 1.36 -5.31 -16.57
C LYS A 232 1.75 -6.50 -15.69
N GLY A 233 0.96 -7.58 -15.69
CA GLY A 233 1.26 -8.78 -14.90
C GLY A 233 0.83 -8.70 -13.43
N ILE A 234 0.03 -7.70 -13.04
CA ILE A 234 -0.48 -7.53 -11.67
C ILE A 234 -2.00 -7.68 -11.63
N ILE A 235 -2.49 -8.54 -10.75
CA ILE A 235 -3.89 -8.60 -10.36
C ILE A 235 -4.10 -7.69 -9.14
N ILE A 236 -4.98 -6.69 -9.27
CA ILE A 236 -5.50 -5.94 -8.13
C ILE A 236 -6.72 -6.69 -7.62
N ALA A 237 -6.56 -7.43 -6.53
CA ALA A 237 -7.64 -8.28 -6.01
C ALA A 237 -8.74 -7.46 -5.33
N ASP A 238 -8.35 -6.52 -4.54
CA ASP A 238 -9.20 -5.49 -3.92
C ASP A 238 -8.39 -4.22 -3.67
N THR A 239 -9.09 -3.14 -3.45
CA THR A 239 -8.50 -1.85 -3.11
C THR A 239 -9.45 -1.04 -2.23
N LYS A 240 -8.87 -0.13 -1.47
CA LYS A 240 -9.56 0.84 -0.63
C LYS A 240 -9.27 2.25 -1.14
N PHE A 241 -10.30 3.00 -1.44
CA PHE A 241 -10.22 4.42 -1.78
C PHE A 241 -10.74 5.29 -0.64
N GLU A 242 -10.16 6.46 -0.51
CA GLU A 242 -10.65 7.53 0.34
C GLU A 242 -11.01 8.73 -0.53
N PHE A 243 -12.16 9.31 -0.25
CA PHE A 243 -12.65 10.50 -0.95
C PHE A 243 -12.97 11.61 0.04
N GLY A 244 -12.89 12.82 -0.45
CA GLY A 244 -13.31 14.01 0.26
C GLY A 244 -13.97 15.01 -0.67
N ARG A 245 -14.44 16.10 -0.13
CA ARG A 245 -15.00 17.23 -0.88
C ARG A 245 -13.99 18.37 -0.96
N THR A 246 -13.77 18.87 -2.17
CA THR A 246 -13.02 20.09 -2.44
C THR A 246 -13.86 21.04 -3.28
N ALA A 247 -13.30 22.17 -3.69
CA ALA A 247 -13.95 23.08 -4.65
C ALA A 247 -14.25 22.42 -6.00
N GLN A 248 -13.57 21.31 -6.34
CA GLN A 248 -13.79 20.54 -7.55
C GLN A 248 -14.89 19.46 -7.40
N GLY A 249 -15.54 19.35 -6.24
CA GLY A 249 -16.53 18.31 -5.93
C GLY A 249 -15.93 17.11 -5.22
N ILE A 250 -16.42 15.90 -5.53
CA ILE A 250 -15.85 14.65 -4.99
C ILE A 250 -14.45 14.46 -5.55
N THR A 251 -13.51 14.32 -4.65
CA THR A 251 -12.06 14.30 -4.96
C THR A 251 -11.44 13.05 -4.36
N LEU A 252 -10.70 12.31 -5.17
CA LEU A 252 -9.92 11.15 -4.74
C LEU A 252 -8.72 11.64 -3.92
N ALA A 253 -8.56 11.09 -2.75
CA ALA A 253 -7.58 11.57 -1.77
C ALA A 253 -6.76 10.41 -1.21
N ASP A 254 -5.83 10.72 -0.34
CA ASP A 254 -4.91 9.81 0.33
C ASP A 254 -3.99 9.08 -0.67
N GLU A 255 -3.64 7.84 -0.41
CA GLU A 255 -2.91 6.97 -1.34
C GLU A 255 -3.85 6.17 -2.22
N VAL A 256 -3.44 5.89 -3.45
CA VAL A 256 -4.32 5.25 -4.43
C VAL A 256 -3.64 4.04 -5.04
N LEU A 257 -4.31 2.87 -4.93
CA LEU A 257 -3.90 1.64 -5.60
C LEU A 257 -2.43 1.30 -5.36
N THR A 258 -2.01 1.40 -4.09
CA THR A 258 -0.67 1.04 -3.64
C THR A 258 -0.68 -0.36 -3.02
N PRO A 259 0.47 -0.99 -2.81
CA PRO A 259 0.54 -2.25 -2.07
C PRO A 259 0.05 -2.15 -0.61
N ASP A 260 -0.15 -0.93 -0.07
CA ASP A 260 -0.69 -0.71 1.27
C ASP A 260 -2.22 -0.62 1.29
N SER A 261 -2.82 0.01 0.28
CA SER A 261 -4.27 0.16 0.13
C SER A 261 -4.92 -0.96 -0.68
N SER A 262 -4.13 -1.85 -1.31
CA SER A 262 -4.60 -2.87 -2.24
C SER A 262 -3.88 -4.19 -2.05
N ARG A 263 -4.52 -5.31 -2.47
CA ARG A 263 -3.84 -6.59 -2.65
C ARG A 263 -3.37 -6.74 -4.08
N PHE A 264 -2.06 -6.81 -4.26
CA PHE A 264 -1.42 -7.00 -5.57
C PHE A 264 -0.86 -8.42 -5.68
N TRP A 265 -1.37 -9.19 -6.62
CA TRP A 265 -0.92 -10.54 -6.88
C TRP A 265 -0.20 -10.65 -8.21
N PRO A 266 0.90 -11.42 -8.31
CA PRO A 266 1.52 -11.78 -9.58
C PRO A 266 0.54 -12.58 -10.45
N ALA A 267 0.23 -12.07 -11.64
CA ALA A 267 -0.77 -12.69 -12.51
C ALA A 267 -0.35 -14.08 -13.02
N ASP A 268 0.95 -14.30 -13.21
CA ASP A 268 1.56 -15.55 -13.66
C ASP A 268 1.52 -16.66 -12.59
N LYS A 269 1.43 -16.28 -11.29
CA LYS A 269 1.38 -17.20 -10.15
C LYS A 269 -0.03 -17.41 -9.59
N TYR A 270 -1.01 -16.67 -10.12
CA TYR A 270 -2.37 -16.73 -9.61
C TYR A 270 -3.00 -18.12 -9.78
N LYS A 271 -3.56 -18.64 -8.70
CA LYS A 271 -4.30 -19.92 -8.66
C LYS A 271 -5.48 -19.79 -7.69
N PRO A 272 -6.73 -19.91 -8.14
CA PRO A 272 -7.89 -19.88 -7.25
C PRO A 272 -7.86 -21.06 -6.26
N GLY A 273 -8.64 -20.94 -5.17
CA GLY A 273 -8.78 -21.97 -4.13
C GLY A 273 -7.71 -21.94 -3.05
N ARG A 274 -6.84 -20.94 -3.03
CA ARG A 274 -5.78 -20.78 -2.02
C ARG A 274 -5.40 -19.30 -1.80
N ALA A 275 -4.69 -19.03 -0.72
CA ALA A 275 -3.99 -17.77 -0.54
C ALA A 275 -2.96 -17.52 -1.66
N GLN A 276 -2.78 -16.27 -2.06
CA GLN A 276 -1.92 -15.89 -3.18
C GLN A 276 -0.60 -15.30 -2.73
N ASP A 277 0.45 -15.53 -3.53
CA ASP A 277 1.67 -14.72 -3.45
C ASP A 277 1.29 -13.25 -3.66
N SER A 278 2.01 -12.33 -3.02
CA SER A 278 1.63 -10.93 -3.03
C SER A 278 2.85 -10.00 -3.09
N PHE A 279 2.66 -8.83 -3.70
CA PHE A 279 3.62 -7.71 -3.67
C PHE A 279 3.38 -6.78 -2.46
N ASP A 280 2.44 -7.11 -1.59
CA ASP A 280 2.05 -6.30 -0.43
C ASP A 280 2.64 -6.83 0.90
N LYS A 281 2.02 -6.44 2.00
CA LYS A 281 2.40 -6.81 3.38
C LYS A 281 2.26 -8.31 3.70
N GLN A 282 1.80 -9.14 2.78
CA GLN A 282 1.53 -10.56 3.09
C GLN A 282 2.81 -11.29 3.51
N TYR A 283 3.94 -11.01 2.85
CA TYR A 283 5.23 -11.61 3.22
C TYR A 283 5.63 -11.32 4.68
N VAL A 284 5.38 -10.08 5.13
CA VAL A 284 5.62 -9.72 6.55
C VAL A 284 4.62 -10.43 7.46
N ARG A 285 3.34 -10.53 7.08
CA ARG A 285 2.33 -11.25 7.87
C ARG A 285 2.67 -12.73 8.01
N ASP A 286 3.09 -13.37 6.92
CA ASP A 286 3.49 -14.78 6.92
C ASP A 286 4.65 -15.02 7.88
N TYR A 287 5.68 -14.16 7.84
CA TYR A 287 6.79 -14.20 8.80
C TYR A 287 6.31 -14.06 10.26
N LEU A 288 5.43 -13.08 10.54
CA LEU A 288 4.90 -12.85 11.89
C LEU A 288 4.05 -14.04 12.40
N GLU A 289 3.36 -14.73 11.50
CA GLU A 289 2.62 -15.96 11.82
C GLU A 289 3.56 -17.14 12.02
N GLU A 290 4.62 -17.27 11.23
CA GLU A 290 5.65 -18.32 11.37
C GLU A 290 6.33 -18.25 12.74
N ILE A 291 6.71 -17.05 13.20
CA ILE A 291 7.27 -16.85 14.54
C ILE A 291 6.23 -16.91 15.67
N ARG A 292 4.94 -17.14 15.32
CA ARG A 292 3.81 -17.24 16.23
C ARG A 292 3.64 -16.03 17.14
N TRP A 293 3.82 -14.83 16.59
CA TRP A 293 3.57 -13.61 17.33
C TRP A 293 2.08 -13.54 17.74
N ASP A 294 1.83 -13.24 19.00
CA ASP A 294 0.49 -13.18 19.62
C ASP A 294 -0.35 -11.95 19.20
N LYS A 295 0.20 -11.11 18.29
CA LYS A 295 -0.42 -9.87 17.78
C LYS A 295 -0.67 -8.85 18.88
N LYS A 296 0.24 -8.79 19.87
CA LYS A 296 0.24 -7.79 20.96
C LYS A 296 1.56 -7.03 21.01
N PRO A 297 1.55 -5.78 21.54
CA PRO A 297 2.78 -5.03 21.76
C PRO A 297 3.67 -5.69 22.84
N PRO A 298 5.00 -5.54 22.69
CA PRO A 298 5.70 -4.89 21.59
C PRO A 298 5.73 -5.74 20.31
N ALA A 299 5.57 -5.09 19.16
CA ALA A 299 5.71 -5.78 17.88
C ALA A 299 7.18 -6.19 17.65
N PRO A 300 7.45 -7.41 17.15
CA PRO A 300 8.81 -7.88 16.91
C PRO A 300 9.51 -7.06 15.84
N ALA A 301 10.83 -6.93 15.95
CA ALA A 301 11.65 -6.41 14.87
C ALA A 301 11.73 -7.43 13.72
N LEU A 302 11.72 -6.94 12.49
CA LEU A 302 11.92 -7.79 11.32
C LEU A 302 13.42 -8.04 11.10
N PRO A 303 13.83 -9.27 10.75
CA PRO A 303 15.16 -9.54 10.25
C PRO A 303 15.46 -8.71 8.99
N ALA A 304 16.73 -8.33 8.79
CA ALA A 304 17.16 -7.56 7.63
C ALA A 304 16.75 -8.20 6.30
N GLU A 305 16.84 -9.52 6.20
CA GLU A 305 16.40 -10.28 5.01
C GLU A 305 14.90 -10.12 4.74
N VAL A 306 14.05 -10.14 5.77
CA VAL A 306 12.59 -9.95 5.62
C VAL A 306 12.29 -8.53 5.15
N ALA A 307 12.95 -7.52 5.74
CA ALA A 307 12.79 -6.13 5.35
C ALA A 307 13.25 -5.89 3.90
N SER A 308 14.42 -6.39 3.53
CA SER A 308 15.00 -6.26 2.18
C SER A 308 14.13 -6.96 1.12
N ARG A 309 13.67 -8.19 1.36
CA ARG A 309 12.77 -8.91 0.45
C ARG A 309 11.41 -8.21 0.30
N THR A 310 10.92 -7.64 1.38
CA THR A 310 9.67 -6.86 1.33
C THR A 310 9.88 -5.61 0.48
N SER A 311 10.98 -4.87 0.69
CA SER A 311 11.35 -3.72 -0.15
C SER A 311 11.42 -4.10 -1.63
N ALA A 312 12.10 -5.19 -1.97
CA ALA A 312 12.22 -5.67 -3.34
C ALA A 312 10.85 -5.93 -4.00
N LYS A 313 9.89 -6.51 -3.26
CA LYS A 313 8.51 -6.73 -3.76
C LYS A 313 7.77 -5.41 -4.03
N TYR A 314 7.93 -4.40 -3.18
CA TYR A 314 7.33 -3.08 -3.39
C TYR A 314 7.91 -2.38 -4.62
N VAL A 315 9.24 -2.41 -4.77
CA VAL A 315 9.94 -1.84 -5.93
C VAL A 315 9.57 -2.59 -7.22
N GLU A 316 9.49 -3.92 -7.18
CA GLU A 316 9.06 -4.74 -8.31
C GLU A 316 7.63 -4.36 -8.77
N ALA A 317 6.69 -4.19 -7.84
CA ALA A 317 5.33 -3.75 -8.16
C ALA A 317 5.33 -2.37 -8.83
N TYR A 318 6.13 -1.43 -8.33
CA TYR A 318 6.28 -0.12 -8.95
C TYR A 318 6.82 -0.22 -10.39
N HIS A 319 7.89 -0.97 -10.57
CA HIS A 319 8.52 -1.15 -11.90
C HIS A 319 7.56 -1.80 -12.89
N LEU A 320 6.85 -2.85 -12.49
CA LEU A 320 5.85 -3.53 -13.34
C LEU A 320 4.73 -2.58 -13.76
N LEU A 321 4.18 -1.79 -12.84
CA LEU A 321 3.08 -0.86 -13.10
C LEU A 321 3.51 0.30 -14.00
N THR A 322 4.65 0.90 -13.71
CA THR A 322 5.03 2.17 -14.33
C THR A 322 6.01 2.02 -15.48
N GLY A 323 6.77 0.92 -15.51
CA GLY A 323 7.91 0.72 -16.42
C GLY A 323 9.09 1.66 -16.13
N ARG A 324 9.15 2.26 -14.94
CA ARG A 324 10.17 3.23 -14.53
C ARG A 324 10.97 2.70 -13.35
N ASP A 325 12.20 3.18 -13.22
CA ASP A 325 12.98 3.01 -12.00
C ASP A 325 12.49 3.97 -10.92
N LEU A 326 12.64 3.55 -9.66
CA LEU A 326 12.22 4.35 -8.51
C LEU A 326 13.16 5.55 -8.34
N ASP A 327 12.60 6.74 -8.19
CA ASP A 327 13.34 7.94 -7.81
C ASP A 327 13.50 7.98 -6.28
N VAL A 328 14.74 7.91 -5.79
CA VAL A 328 15.11 7.83 -4.37
C VAL A 328 16.20 8.83 -4.00
#